data_25dfa60ffbd08c5ee522c0c1a103abef
#
_entry.id   25dfa60ffbd08c5ee522c0c1a103abef
#
_cell.length_a   1.000
_cell.length_b   1.000
_cell.length_c   1.000
_cell.angle_alpha   90.00
_cell.angle_beta   90.00
_cell.angle_gamma   90.00
#
_symmetry.space_group_name_H-M   'P 1'
#
loop_
_entity.id
_entity.type
_entity.pdbx_description
1 polymer ?
#
loop_
_entity_poly.entity_id
_entity_poly.type
_entity_poly.pdbx_seq_one_letter_code
_entity_poly.pdbx_strand_id
1 'polypeptide(L)'
;MFKKFESTILFIMKLLLFCACAGVFFLIFGSKFYFMLIPTRTSFITLGVFTLVYMMMNIIYGGFDIGKRKSKPIIYSFVLSVFFTDIAAHFFMCIMNITVVHNGKFVYDYPLLLLLTYIIQIFIIVVFTYGGNYLYFSANKPHDSIIITRKGEQTDSIVSKIGRYKKQYNIT
;
A
#
# COMPACT_ATOMS: atom_id res chain seq x y z
N MET A 1 -13.58 24.69 0.34
CA MET A 1 -14.37 23.46 0.55
C MET A 1 -13.80 22.26 -0.20
N PHE A 2 -13.41 22.36 -1.47
CA PHE A 2 -12.88 21.28 -2.30
C PHE A 2 -11.58 20.61 -1.76
N LYS A 3 -10.61 21.37 -1.31
CA LYS A 3 -9.33 20.83 -0.74
C LYS A 3 -9.52 19.89 0.44
N LYS A 4 -10.53 20.12 1.28
CA LYS A 4 -10.85 19.28 2.45
C LYS A 4 -11.46 17.93 2.02
N PHE A 5 -12.29 17.94 0.98
CA PHE A 5 -12.91 16.74 0.44
C PHE A 5 -11.88 15.82 -0.25
N GLU A 6 -10.94 16.41 -0.98
CA GLU A 6 -9.80 15.72 -1.61
C GLU A 6 -8.92 14.98 -0.59
N SER A 7 -8.57 15.65 0.51
CA SER A 7 -7.80 15.04 1.62
C SER A 7 -8.54 13.87 2.27
N THR A 8 -9.85 13.96 2.41
CA THR A 8 -10.68 12.90 3.01
C THR A 8 -10.74 11.65 2.13
N ILE A 9 -10.91 11.80 0.82
CA ILE A 9 -10.93 10.68 -0.13
C ILE A 9 -9.58 9.95 -0.09
N LEU A 10 -8.47 10.68 -0.14
CA LEU A 10 -7.14 10.09 -0.07
C LEU A 10 -6.90 9.36 1.26
N PHE A 11 -7.40 9.90 2.37
CA PHE A 11 -7.30 9.23 3.67
C PHE A 11 -8.08 7.92 3.70
N ILE A 12 -9.32 7.92 3.21
CA ILE A 12 -10.16 6.71 3.13
C ILE A 12 -9.50 5.64 2.26
N MET A 13 -8.94 6.02 1.12
CA MET A 13 -8.24 5.08 0.25
C MET A 13 -7.03 4.44 0.94
N LYS A 14 -6.23 5.21 1.66
CA LYS A 14 -5.09 4.70 2.43
C LYS A 14 -5.54 3.73 3.53
N LEU A 15 -6.61 4.08 4.22
CA LEU A 15 -7.20 3.24 5.27
C LEU A 15 -7.73 1.91 4.71
N LEU A 16 -8.43 1.96 3.58
CA LEU A 16 -8.95 0.76 2.91
C LEU A 16 -7.81 -0.17 2.46
N LEU A 17 -6.73 0.39 1.89
CA LEU A 17 -5.57 -0.39 1.49
C LEU A 17 -4.89 -1.05 2.70
N PHE A 18 -4.73 -0.31 3.80
CA PHE A 18 -4.23 -0.85 5.05
C PHE A 18 -5.09 -2.01 5.56
N CYS A 19 -6.41 -1.82 5.64
CA CYS A 19 -7.35 -2.85 6.08
C CYS A 19 -7.32 -4.08 5.17
N ALA A 20 -7.18 -3.90 3.85
CA ALA A 20 -7.08 -5.00 2.91
C ALA A 20 -5.78 -5.79 3.12
N CYS A 21 -4.63 -5.14 3.26
CA CYS A 21 -3.35 -5.81 3.49
C CYS A 21 -3.32 -6.52 4.85
N ALA A 22 -3.77 -5.87 5.92
CA ALA A 22 -3.89 -6.48 7.24
C ALA A 22 -4.88 -7.67 7.22
N GLY A 23 -6.05 -7.48 6.60
CA GLY A 23 -7.05 -8.53 6.46
C GLY A 23 -6.52 -9.78 5.78
N VAL A 24 -5.78 -9.63 4.67
CA VAL A 24 -5.14 -10.75 3.97
C VAL A 24 -4.16 -11.49 4.88
N PHE A 25 -3.30 -10.75 5.60
CA PHE A 25 -2.36 -11.35 6.55
C PHE A 25 -3.11 -12.19 7.61
N PHE A 26 -4.11 -11.60 8.27
CA PHE A 26 -4.86 -12.28 9.32
C PHE A 26 -5.70 -13.45 8.80
N LEU A 27 -6.31 -13.36 7.62
CA LEU A 27 -7.11 -14.44 7.04
C LEU A 27 -6.24 -15.63 6.62
N ILE A 28 -5.10 -15.39 5.97
CA ILE A 28 -4.21 -16.46 5.50
C ILE A 28 -3.57 -17.17 6.69
N PHE A 29 -3.00 -16.45 7.64
CA PHE A 29 -2.46 -17.09 8.84
C PHE A 29 -3.56 -17.67 9.73
N GLY A 30 -4.71 -17.02 9.82
CA GLY A 30 -5.86 -17.51 10.58
C GLY A 30 -6.47 -18.79 10.02
N SER A 31 -6.32 -19.07 8.72
CA SER A 31 -6.74 -20.35 8.12
C SER A 31 -5.96 -21.55 8.67
N LYS A 32 -4.75 -21.34 9.20
CA LYS A 32 -3.91 -22.36 9.84
C LYS A 32 -3.87 -22.21 11.35
N PHE A 33 -3.89 -20.99 11.84
CA PHE A 33 -3.76 -20.65 13.24
C PHE A 33 -4.98 -19.87 13.71
N TYR A 34 -6.00 -20.58 14.18
CA TYR A 34 -7.29 -20.02 14.55
C TYR A 34 -7.20 -18.88 15.58
N PHE A 35 -6.17 -18.87 16.43
CA PHE A 35 -5.94 -17.79 17.40
C PHE A 35 -5.71 -16.42 16.74
N MET A 36 -5.41 -16.36 15.44
CA MET A 36 -5.29 -15.10 14.70
C MET A 36 -6.66 -14.49 14.35
N LEU A 37 -7.71 -15.30 14.22
CA LEU A 37 -9.07 -14.84 13.87
C LEU A 37 -9.92 -14.47 15.08
N ILE A 38 -9.53 -14.92 16.28
CA ILE A 38 -10.22 -14.59 17.53
C ILE A 38 -9.45 -13.48 18.26
N PRO A 39 -10.13 -12.68 19.12
CA PRO A 39 -9.49 -11.61 19.87
C PRO A 39 -8.60 -12.20 21.00
N THR A 40 -7.42 -12.66 20.65
CA THR A 40 -6.40 -13.14 21.56
C THR A 40 -5.32 -12.09 21.80
N ARG A 41 -4.53 -12.26 22.87
CA ARG A 41 -3.36 -11.41 23.12
C ARG A 41 -2.42 -11.38 21.93
N THR A 42 -2.18 -12.53 21.28
CA THR A 42 -1.33 -12.61 20.09
C THR A 42 -1.90 -11.82 18.93
N SER A 43 -3.19 -11.95 18.61
CA SER A 43 -3.79 -11.24 17.49
C SER A 43 -3.73 -9.73 17.68
N PHE A 44 -3.98 -9.21 18.89
CA PHE A 44 -3.88 -7.77 19.18
C PHE A 44 -2.44 -7.25 19.06
N ILE A 45 -1.46 -7.97 19.60
CA ILE A 45 -0.05 -7.55 19.52
C ILE A 45 0.44 -7.61 18.07
N THR A 46 0.11 -8.67 17.34
CA THR A 46 0.46 -8.78 15.92
C THR A 46 -0.16 -7.66 15.09
N LEU A 47 -1.43 -7.32 15.33
CA LEU A 47 -2.09 -6.19 14.67
C LEU A 47 -1.41 -4.85 15.03
N GLY A 48 -1.04 -4.65 16.28
CA GLY A 48 -0.31 -3.46 16.73
C GLY A 48 1.03 -3.32 16.04
N VAL A 49 1.82 -4.40 15.98
CA VAL A 49 3.11 -4.43 15.26
C VAL A 49 2.90 -4.18 13.77
N PHE A 50 1.94 -4.87 13.15
CA PHE A 50 1.60 -4.68 11.74
C PHE A 50 1.28 -3.21 11.46
N THR A 51 0.41 -2.59 12.26
CA THR A 51 0.00 -1.19 12.09
C THR A 51 1.17 -0.23 12.23
N LEU A 52 1.98 -0.40 13.29
CA LEU A 52 3.11 0.47 13.59
C LEU A 52 4.17 0.40 12.48
N VAL A 53 4.59 -0.81 12.11
CA VAL A 53 5.61 -1.00 11.08
C VAL A 53 5.10 -0.54 9.72
N TYR A 54 3.84 -0.86 9.36
CA TYR A 54 3.23 -0.39 8.12
C TYR A 54 3.24 1.13 8.02
N MET A 55 2.84 1.84 9.07
CA MET A 55 2.87 3.31 9.09
C MET A 55 4.29 3.87 8.97
N MET A 56 5.24 3.34 9.75
CA MET A 56 6.64 3.78 9.70
C MET A 56 7.23 3.59 8.30
N MET A 57 7.06 2.41 7.70
CA MET A 57 7.62 2.11 6.38
C MET A 57 6.98 2.98 5.28
N ASN A 58 5.66 3.20 5.33
CA ASN A 58 5.00 4.09 4.37
C ASN A 58 5.42 5.56 4.51
N ILE A 59 5.78 6.03 5.70
CA ILE A 59 6.36 7.35 5.89
C ILE A 59 7.75 7.40 5.26
N ILE A 60 8.60 6.42 5.53
CA ILE A 60 9.99 6.35 5.04
C ILE A 60 10.03 6.27 3.50
N TYR A 61 9.21 5.40 2.90
CA TYR A 61 9.21 5.18 1.44
C TYR A 61 8.28 6.12 0.67
N GLY A 62 7.54 6.99 1.34
CA GLY A 62 6.62 7.95 0.69
C GLY A 62 5.40 7.28 0.06
N GLY A 63 4.96 6.14 0.58
CA GLY A 63 3.76 5.42 0.11
C GLY A 63 2.47 6.24 0.27
N PHE A 64 2.47 7.22 1.16
CA PHE A 64 1.30 8.08 1.39
C PHE A 64 1.08 9.20 0.36
N ASP A 65 1.91 9.28 -0.68
CA ASP A 65 1.79 10.30 -1.73
C ASP A 65 0.83 9.90 -2.88
N ILE A 66 -0.18 9.06 -2.60
CA ILE A 66 -1.26 8.73 -3.55
C ILE A 66 -1.92 10.03 -4.03
N GLY A 67 -2.16 10.13 -5.35
CA GLY A 67 -2.73 11.33 -5.98
C GLY A 67 -1.73 12.45 -6.26
N LYS A 68 -0.51 12.41 -5.70
CA LYS A 68 0.55 13.41 -5.96
C LYS A 68 1.63 12.90 -6.92
N ARG A 69 1.88 11.60 -6.92
CA ARG A 69 2.93 10.95 -7.73
C ARG A 69 2.33 9.98 -8.74
N LYS A 70 3.12 9.60 -9.74
CA LYS A 70 2.77 8.53 -10.69
C LYS A 70 2.57 7.21 -9.94
N SER A 71 1.67 6.34 -10.46
CA SER A 71 1.32 5.06 -9.80
C SER A 71 2.51 4.14 -9.55
N LYS A 72 3.47 4.05 -10.48
CA LYS A 72 4.62 3.13 -10.34
C LYS A 72 5.47 3.36 -9.08
N PRO A 73 5.98 4.58 -8.78
CA PRO A 73 6.74 4.83 -7.55
C PRO A 73 5.95 4.50 -6.29
N ILE A 74 4.65 4.80 -6.30
CA ILE A 74 3.75 4.52 -5.16
C ILE A 74 3.62 3.02 -4.92
N ILE A 75 3.44 2.22 -5.99
CA ILE A 75 3.38 0.76 -5.91
C ILE A 75 4.66 0.21 -5.30
N TYR A 76 5.84 0.63 -5.76
CA TYR A 76 7.11 0.18 -5.19
C TYR A 76 7.23 0.53 -3.70
N SER A 77 6.81 1.72 -3.31
CA SER A 77 6.82 2.14 -1.90
C SER A 77 5.93 1.25 -1.04
N PHE A 78 4.69 0.96 -1.48
CA PHE A 78 3.78 0.09 -0.75
C PHE A 78 4.25 -1.36 -0.70
N VAL A 79 4.72 -1.90 -1.83
CA VAL A 79 5.24 -3.28 -1.91
C VAL A 79 6.40 -3.47 -0.94
N LEU A 80 7.33 -2.51 -0.89
CA LEU A 80 8.46 -2.57 0.03
C LEU A 80 8.02 -2.38 1.49
N SER A 81 7.08 -1.48 1.74
CA SER A 81 6.52 -1.26 3.09
C SER A 81 5.84 -2.51 3.62
N VAL A 82 5.01 -3.17 2.81
CA VAL A 82 4.30 -4.39 3.19
C VAL A 82 5.26 -5.55 3.40
N PHE A 83 6.32 -5.68 2.59
CA PHE A 83 7.34 -6.69 2.78
C PHE A 83 7.95 -6.67 4.18
N PHE A 84 8.44 -5.51 4.61
CA PHE A 84 9.00 -5.36 5.96
C PHE A 84 7.95 -5.52 7.06
N THR A 85 6.73 -5.08 6.80
CA THR A 85 5.61 -5.20 7.74
C THR A 85 5.25 -6.66 7.99
N ASP A 86 5.14 -7.46 6.94
CA ASP A 86 4.81 -8.89 7.02
C ASP A 86 5.89 -9.68 7.76
N ILE A 87 7.17 -9.40 7.44
CA ILE A 87 8.29 -10.03 8.14
C ILE A 87 8.25 -9.70 9.64
N ALA A 88 8.06 -8.43 10.00
CA ALA A 88 8.01 -8.02 11.39
C ALA A 88 6.81 -8.65 12.12
N ALA A 89 5.62 -8.58 11.53
CA ALA A 89 4.41 -9.17 12.11
C ALA A 89 4.53 -10.69 12.29
N HIS A 90 5.06 -11.39 11.28
CA HIS A 90 5.32 -12.83 11.37
C HIS A 90 6.35 -13.17 12.45
N PHE A 91 7.43 -12.41 12.54
CA PHE A 91 8.46 -12.61 13.56
C PHE A 91 7.88 -12.48 14.98
N PHE A 92 7.10 -11.43 15.24
CA PHE A 92 6.44 -11.27 16.54
C PHE A 92 5.42 -12.37 16.83
N MET A 93 4.67 -12.80 15.82
CA MET A 93 3.74 -13.93 15.94
C MET A 93 4.50 -15.21 16.31
N CYS A 94 5.66 -15.48 15.71
CA CYS A 94 6.51 -16.64 16.03
C CYS A 94 7.03 -16.59 17.47
N ILE A 95 7.52 -15.44 17.93
CA ILE A 95 8.01 -15.27 19.31
C ILE A 95 6.89 -15.55 20.33
N MET A 96 5.70 -15.01 20.08
CA MET A 96 4.58 -15.16 21.01
C MET A 96 3.99 -16.57 21.03
N ASN A 97 4.21 -17.37 20.00
CA ASN A 97 3.63 -18.70 19.85
C ASN A 97 4.69 -19.78 19.57
N ILE A 98 5.85 -19.64 20.20
CA ILE A 98 7.00 -20.54 19.98
C ILE A 98 6.67 -22.02 20.30
N THR A 99 5.70 -22.26 21.18
CA THR A 99 5.26 -23.61 21.59
C THR A 99 4.02 -24.10 20.83
N VAL A 100 3.38 -23.24 20.01
CA VAL A 100 2.18 -23.63 19.29
C VAL A 100 2.53 -24.48 18.08
N VAL A 101 1.99 -25.69 18.04
CA VAL A 101 2.18 -26.65 16.96
C VAL A 101 0.87 -26.87 16.23
N HIS A 102 0.89 -26.80 14.89
CA HIS A 102 -0.23 -27.17 14.02
C HIS A 102 0.23 -28.25 13.05
N ASN A 103 -0.42 -29.43 13.08
CA ASN A 103 -0.05 -30.60 12.25
C ASN A 103 1.44 -30.99 12.36
N GLY A 104 2.01 -30.96 13.57
CA GLY A 104 3.42 -31.31 13.82
C GLY A 104 4.43 -30.25 13.38
N LYS A 105 3.97 -29.06 12.97
CA LYS A 105 4.83 -27.93 12.56
C LYS A 105 4.60 -26.72 13.44
N PHE A 106 5.67 -26.01 13.76
CA PHE A 106 5.61 -24.74 14.49
C PHE A 106 5.19 -23.59 13.56
N VAL A 107 4.85 -22.45 14.16
CA VAL A 107 4.46 -21.24 13.39
C VAL A 107 5.56 -20.79 12.42
N TYR A 108 6.82 -20.89 12.82
CA TYR A 108 7.98 -20.52 11.98
C TYR A 108 8.24 -21.49 10.81
N ASP A 109 7.65 -22.70 10.80
CA ASP A 109 7.79 -23.68 9.72
C ASP A 109 6.90 -23.39 8.49
N TYR A 110 6.22 -22.23 8.48
CA TYR A 110 5.32 -21.82 7.39
C TYR A 110 5.81 -20.62 6.59
N PRO A 111 7.08 -20.58 6.12
CA PRO A 111 7.57 -19.46 5.29
C PRO A 111 6.82 -19.32 3.97
N LEU A 112 6.33 -20.43 3.42
CA LEU A 112 5.52 -20.43 2.19
C LEU A 112 4.20 -19.69 2.38
N LEU A 113 3.62 -19.73 3.58
CA LEU A 113 2.40 -18.99 3.90
C LEU A 113 2.65 -17.49 3.90
N LEU A 114 3.81 -17.05 4.41
CA LEU A 114 4.25 -15.65 4.36
C LEU A 114 4.44 -15.18 2.91
N LEU A 115 5.08 -16.00 2.08
CA LEU A 115 5.27 -15.69 0.67
C LEU A 115 3.92 -15.56 -0.07
N LEU A 116 2.98 -16.49 0.18
CA LEU A 116 1.64 -16.45 -0.39
C LEU A 116 0.90 -15.17 0.00
N THR A 117 0.96 -14.80 1.29
CA THR A 117 0.37 -13.57 1.81
C THR A 117 0.91 -12.36 1.06
N TYR A 118 2.23 -12.26 0.94
CA TYR A 118 2.90 -11.16 0.25
C TYR A 118 2.51 -11.05 -1.23
N ILE A 119 2.43 -12.18 -1.96
CA ILE A 119 2.01 -12.19 -3.38
C ILE A 119 0.58 -11.64 -3.53
N ILE A 120 -0.35 -12.08 -2.68
CA ILE A 120 -1.73 -11.61 -2.73
C ILE A 120 -1.80 -10.12 -2.39
N GLN A 121 -1.04 -9.64 -1.41
CA GLN A 121 -0.98 -8.22 -1.05
C GLN A 121 -0.39 -7.37 -2.18
N ILE A 122 0.65 -7.83 -2.90
CA ILE A 122 1.17 -7.15 -4.10
C ILE A 122 0.06 -6.96 -5.13
N PHE A 123 -0.71 -8.00 -5.41
CA PHE A 123 -1.83 -7.92 -6.36
C PHE A 123 -2.86 -6.87 -5.92
N ILE A 124 -3.24 -6.87 -4.65
CA ILE A 124 -4.16 -5.88 -4.08
C ILE A 124 -3.59 -4.46 -4.20
N ILE A 125 -2.32 -4.26 -3.85
CA ILE A 125 -1.64 -2.95 -3.94
C ILE A 125 -1.67 -2.43 -5.37
N VAL A 126 -1.37 -3.27 -6.36
CA VAL A 126 -1.37 -2.89 -7.78
C VAL A 126 -2.78 -2.46 -8.21
N VAL A 127 -3.79 -3.32 -7.99
CA VAL A 127 -5.18 -3.05 -8.38
C VAL A 127 -5.70 -1.78 -7.69
N PHE A 128 -5.43 -1.66 -6.38
CA PHE A 128 -5.90 -0.53 -5.58
C PHE A 128 -5.24 0.79 -5.97
N THR A 129 -3.94 0.77 -6.26
CA THR A 129 -3.20 1.98 -6.65
C THR A 129 -3.60 2.46 -8.04
N TYR A 130 -3.74 1.57 -9.01
CA TYR A 130 -4.21 1.95 -10.35
C TYR A 130 -5.67 2.40 -10.34
N GLY A 131 -6.54 1.64 -9.69
CA GLY A 131 -7.95 1.97 -9.54
C GLY A 131 -8.16 3.28 -8.78
N GLY A 132 -7.44 3.45 -7.68
CA GLY A 132 -7.49 4.64 -6.85
C GLY A 132 -7.02 5.90 -7.58
N ASN A 133 -5.89 5.82 -8.29
CA ASN A 133 -5.42 6.93 -9.11
C ASN A 133 -6.39 7.25 -10.26
N TYR A 134 -6.96 6.23 -10.90
CA TYR A 134 -7.96 6.45 -11.95
C TYR A 134 -9.20 7.18 -11.41
N LEU A 135 -9.74 6.75 -10.27
CA LEU A 135 -10.90 7.39 -9.64
C LEU A 135 -10.56 8.81 -9.18
N TYR A 136 -9.39 9.00 -8.57
CA TYR A 136 -8.94 10.31 -8.11
C TYR A 136 -8.84 11.32 -9.25
N PHE A 137 -8.15 10.96 -10.35
CA PHE A 137 -7.99 11.86 -11.51
C PHE A 137 -9.25 11.96 -12.39
N SER A 138 -10.22 11.06 -12.25
CA SER A 138 -11.53 11.20 -12.89
C SER A 138 -12.44 12.15 -12.13
N ALA A 139 -12.30 12.21 -10.80
CA ALA A 139 -13.14 13.05 -9.94
C ALA A 139 -12.60 14.49 -9.79
N ASN A 140 -11.29 14.69 -9.97
CA ASN A 140 -10.65 15.99 -9.80
C ASN A 140 -10.27 16.62 -11.13
N LYS A 141 -10.34 17.96 -11.19
CA LYS A 141 -9.88 18.72 -12.37
C LYS A 141 -8.37 18.53 -12.56
N PRO A 142 -7.89 18.47 -13.81
CA PRO A 142 -6.47 18.46 -14.10
C PRO A 142 -5.74 19.64 -13.44
N HIS A 143 -4.53 19.42 -12.97
CA HIS A 143 -3.71 20.49 -12.43
C HIS A 143 -3.22 21.39 -13.57
N ASP A 144 -3.44 22.69 -13.45
CA ASP A 144 -2.89 23.67 -14.38
C ASP A 144 -1.37 23.67 -14.23
N SER A 145 -0.66 23.46 -15.32
CA SER A 145 0.79 23.35 -15.34
C SER A 145 1.37 24.29 -16.38
N ILE A 146 2.36 25.09 -15.99
CA ILE A 146 3.07 26.02 -16.86
C ILE A 146 4.41 25.39 -17.21
N ILE A 147 4.72 25.32 -18.51
CA ILE A 147 6.03 24.87 -18.99
C ILE A 147 6.90 26.10 -19.21
N ILE A 148 7.95 26.24 -18.38
CA ILE A 148 8.93 27.30 -18.54
C ILE A 148 10.11 26.72 -19.33
N THR A 149 10.36 27.22 -20.53
CA THR A 149 11.46 26.78 -21.40
C THR A 149 12.36 27.93 -21.76
N ARG A 150 13.63 27.60 -22.03
CA ARG A 150 14.59 28.57 -22.54
C ARG A 150 14.34 28.78 -24.04
N LYS A 151 14.47 30.01 -24.51
CA LYS A 151 14.30 30.36 -25.93
C LYS A 151 15.23 29.53 -26.79
N GLY A 152 14.68 28.69 -27.70
CA GLY A 152 15.44 27.82 -28.60
C GLY A 152 15.46 26.32 -28.26
N GLU A 153 14.86 25.90 -27.14
CA GLU A 153 14.73 24.45 -26.83
C GLU A 153 13.50 23.83 -27.52
N GLN A 154 13.69 22.61 -28.05
CA GLN A 154 12.60 21.84 -28.66
C GLN A 154 11.64 21.32 -27.57
N THR A 155 10.55 22.04 -27.34
CA THR A 155 9.50 21.70 -26.37
C THR A 155 8.54 20.61 -26.83
N ASP A 156 8.47 20.34 -28.13
CA ASP A 156 7.47 19.46 -28.74
C ASP A 156 7.50 18.03 -28.17
N SER A 157 8.69 17.50 -27.88
CA SER A 157 8.83 16.17 -27.28
C SER A 157 8.32 16.12 -25.82
N ILE A 158 8.47 17.23 -25.09
CA ILE A 158 8.01 17.35 -23.70
C ILE A 158 6.49 17.52 -23.70
N VAL A 159 5.95 18.40 -24.54
CA VAL A 159 4.52 18.64 -24.71
C VAL A 159 3.80 17.36 -25.14
N SER A 160 4.35 16.61 -26.10
CA SER A 160 3.77 15.32 -26.53
C SER A 160 3.78 14.26 -25.44
N LYS A 161 4.83 14.20 -24.60
CA LYS A 161 4.89 13.29 -23.44
C LYS A 161 3.88 13.67 -22.37
N ILE A 162 3.72 14.95 -22.06
CA ILE A 162 2.73 15.45 -21.08
C ILE A 162 1.32 15.31 -21.64
N GLY A 163 1.11 15.48 -22.94
CA GLY A 163 -0.18 15.30 -23.62
C GLY A 163 -0.79 13.88 -23.43
N ARG A 164 0.03 12.87 -23.14
CA ARG A 164 -0.46 11.52 -22.75
C ARG A 164 -1.15 11.50 -21.38
N TYR A 165 -0.93 12.52 -20.55
CA TYR A 165 -1.47 12.64 -19.20
C TYR A 165 -2.52 13.77 -19.08
N LYS A 166 -3.30 14.05 -20.14
CA LYS A 166 -4.33 15.10 -20.18
C LYS A 166 -5.33 15.09 -19.02
N LYS A 167 -5.55 13.91 -18.41
CA LYS A 167 -6.40 13.78 -17.20
C LYS A 167 -5.73 14.30 -15.93
N GLN A 168 -4.40 14.44 -15.92
CA GLN A 168 -3.62 14.86 -14.75
C GLN A 168 -3.14 16.31 -14.84
N TYR A 169 -2.80 16.77 -16.05
CA TYR A 169 -2.20 18.09 -16.28
C TYR A 169 -2.90 18.81 -17.43
N ASN A 170 -3.29 20.05 -17.18
CA ASN A 170 -3.75 21.00 -18.18
C ASN A 170 -2.57 21.95 -18.47
N ILE A 171 -2.12 22.02 -19.72
CA ILE A 171 -1.00 22.88 -20.13
C ILE A 171 -1.63 24.16 -20.65
N THR A 172 -1.35 25.25 -20.01
CA THR A 172 -1.66 26.63 -20.43
C THR A 172 -0.40 27.35 -20.88
#